data_a88d5ba2aee7a93533b6626db945d425
#
_entry.id   a88d5ba2aee7a93533b6626db945d425
#
_cell.length_a   1.000
_cell.length_b   1.000
_cell.length_c   1.000
_cell.angle_alpha   90.00
_cell.angle_beta   90.00
_cell.angle_gamma   90.00
#
_symmetry.space_group_name_H-M   'P 1'
#
loop_
_entity.id
_entity.type
_entity.pdbx_description
1 polymer ?
#
loop_
_entity_poly.entity_id
_entity_poly.type
_entity_poly.pdbx_seq_one_letter_code
_entity_poly.pdbx_strand_id
1 'polypeptide(L)'
;MATNPKLPPDVPRGRVIEPIPKRKAWWPPLLIVIAVAILIGLIVWLTHTPAKPAQSNSAQQVSGQQVELRDLRPGTPSAGGMELTGNLVNKSNHAITGATVQATFRNINGQALETVSSELSPAQGTGGVLGFAANPIQAGATRDFVIHFQHVPEGWNGNLPDLRIAQVSPGGK
;
A
#
# COMPACT_ATOMS: atom_id res chain seq x y z
N MET A 1 74.95 87.52 -10.91
CA MET A 1 73.49 87.19 -10.83
C MET A 1 73.32 85.89 -11.56
N ALA A 2 73.15 84.85 -10.89
CA ALA A 2 73.00 83.50 -11.45
C ALA A 2 71.50 83.09 -11.38
N THR A 3 70.89 82.93 -12.51
CA THR A 3 69.49 82.45 -12.67
C THR A 3 69.46 80.93 -12.60
N ASN A 4 68.73 80.46 -11.65
CA ASN A 4 68.51 79.03 -11.35
C ASN A 4 67.50 78.46 -12.37
N PRO A 5 67.78 77.34 -13.06
CA PRO A 5 66.80 76.75 -13.98
C PRO A 5 65.73 75.94 -13.22
N LYS A 6 64.48 76.24 -13.53
CA LYS A 6 63.28 75.65 -12.97
C LYS A 6 63.15 74.16 -13.46
N LEU A 7 63.11 73.21 -12.54
CA LEU A 7 62.82 71.82 -12.86
C LEU A 7 61.39 71.62 -13.48
N PRO A 8 61.24 70.71 -14.43
CA PRO A 8 59.91 70.41 -15.02
C PRO A 8 59.04 69.61 -14.04
N PRO A 9 57.75 69.74 -14.14
CA PRO A 9 56.78 69.08 -13.25
C PRO A 9 56.79 67.55 -13.40
N ASP A 10 56.62 66.91 -12.27
CA ASP A 10 56.49 65.45 -12.12
C ASP A 10 55.48 64.83 -13.02
N VAL A 11 55.92 63.88 -13.86
CA VAL A 11 55.02 63.08 -14.73
C VAL A 11 54.45 61.99 -13.88
N PRO A 12 53.11 61.85 -13.77
CA PRO A 12 52.49 60.77 -12.99
C PRO A 12 52.82 59.41 -13.62
N ARG A 13 53.53 58.58 -12.88
CA ARG A 13 53.83 57.18 -13.23
C ARG A 13 52.54 56.44 -13.40
N GLY A 14 52.28 55.99 -14.66
CA GLY A 14 51.14 55.15 -14.97
C GLY A 14 51.01 53.98 -14.03
N ARG A 15 49.83 53.84 -13.44
CA ARG A 15 49.48 52.65 -12.63
C ARG A 15 49.62 51.44 -13.53
N VAL A 16 50.52 50.54 -13.19
CA VAL A 16 50.57 49.19 -13.76
C VAL A 16 49.27 48.49 -13.37
N ILE A 17 48.38 48.29 -14.33
CA ILE A 17 47.19 47.50 -14.14
C ILE A 17 47.63 46.04 -14.08
N GLU A 18 47.71 45.52 -12.88
CA GLU A 18 47.92 44.07 -12.69
C GLU A 18 46.82 43.29 -13.37
N PRO A 19 47.10 42.25 -14.20
CA PRO A 19 46.10 41.45 -14.83
C PRO A 19 45.30 40.68 -13.75
N ILE A 20 44.00 40.93 -13.69
CA ILE A 20 43.07 40.21 -12.79
C ILE A 20 43.24 38.71 -13.07
N PRO A 21 43.56 37.90 -12.04
CA PRO A 21 43.70 36.47 -12.21
C PRO A 21 42.36 35.91 -12.69
N LYS A 22 42.33 35.35 -13.88
CA LYS A 22 41.16 34.61 -14.41
C LYS A 22 40.93 33.45 -13.47
N ARG A 23 40.01 33.60 -12.52
CA ARG A 23 39.51 32.50 -11.69
C ARG A 23 38.90 31.49 -12.67
N LYS A 24 39.60 30.36 -12.81
CA LYS A 24 39.10 29.19 -13.54
C LYS A 24 37.75 28.86 -12.90
N ALA A 25 36.67 29.21 -13.60
CA ALA A 25 35.32 28.93 -13.10
C ALA A 25 35.14 27.40 -13.06
N TRP A 26 35.40 26.80 -11.95
CA TRP A 26 35.20 25.34 -11.73
C TRP A 26 33.75 25.02 -11.35
N TRP A 27 32.90 26.02 -11.40
CA TRP A 27 31.48 25.92 -11.04
C TRP A 27 30.61 25.10 -12.01
N PRO A 28 30.82 25.14 -13.37
CA PRO A 28 29.96 24.36 -14.27
C PRO A 28 29.95 22.85 -14.00
N PRO A 29 31.11 22.17 -13.81
CA PRO A 29 31.10 20.74 -13.55
C PRO A 29 30.49 20.38 -12.19
N LEU A 30 30.65 21.23 -11.17
CA LEU A 30 30.05 21.02 -9.85
C LEU A 30 28.52 21.10 -9.90
N LEU A 31 27.95 22.03 -10.64
CA LEU A 31 26.51 22.14 -10.82
C LEU A 31 25.90 20.93 -11.54
N ILE A 32 26.60 20.38 -12.51
CA ILE A 32 26.15 19.16 -13.21
C ILE A 32 26.11 17.96 -12.24
N VAL A 33 27.15 17.78 -11.41
CA VAL A 33 27.19 16.70 -10.41
C VAL A 33 26.04 16.83 -9.41
N ILE A 34 25.76 18.04 -8.93
CA ILE A 34 24.64 18.28 -8.02
C ILE A 34 23.29 17.99 -8.70
N ALA A 35 23.11 18.43 -9.94
CA ALA A 35 21.89 18.18 -10.69
C ALA A 35 21.63 16.68 -10.91
N VAL A 36 22.68 15.91 -11.23
CA VAL A 36 22.60 14.45 -11.40
C VAL A 36 22.29 13.77 -10.06
N ALA A 37 22.93 14.20 -8.97
CA ALA A 37 22.66 13.65 -7.64
C ALA A 37 21.21 13.91 -7.19
N ILE A 38 20.65 15.09 -7.47
CA ILE A 38 19.25 15.43 -7.19
C ILE A 38 18.31 14.56 -8.05
N LEU A 39 18.62 14.36 -9.33
CA LEU A 39 17.83 13.53 -10.22
C LEU A 39 17.79 12.07 -9.76
N ILE A 40 18.94 11.51 -9.39
CA ILE A 40 19.03 10.15 -8.84
C ILE A 40 18.27 10.06 -7.52
N GLY A 41 18.42 11.02 -6.62
CA GLY A 41 17.67 11.10 -5.37
C GLY A 41 16.16 11.17 -5.60
N LEU A 42 15.71 11.92 -6.59
CA LEU A 42 14.30 12.02 -6.97
C LEU A 42 13.77 10.68 -7.51
N ILE A 43 14.53 10.02 -8.40
CA ILE A 43 14.15 8.69 -8.93
C ILE A 43 14.07 7.67 -7.80
N VAL A 44 15.08 7.61 -6.92
CA VAL A 44 15.08 6.73 -5.76
C VAL A 44 13.90 7.05 -4.83
N TRP A 45 13.60 8.31 -4.60
CA TRP A 45 12.46 8.72 -3.79
C TRP A 45 11.12 8.34 -4.43
N LEU A 46 10.94 8.51 -5.75
CA LEU A 46 9.74 8.08 -6.46
C LEU A 46 9.57 6.55 -6.48
N THR A 47 10.67 5.79 -6.55
CA THR A 47 10.62 4.32 -6.58
C THR A 47 10.54 3.71 -5.18
N HIS A 48 11.02 4.42 -4.15
CA HIS A 48 11.02 3.98 -2.75
C HIS A 48 9.96 4.69 -1.89
N THR A 49 9.11 5.57 -2.46
CA THR A 49 7.90 5.93 -1.73
C THR A 49 7.15 4.62 -1.53
N PRO A 50 7.08 4.09 -0.29
CA PRO A 50 6.18 2.99 -0.02
C PRO A 50 4.83 3.52 -0.48
N ALA A 51 4.26 2.87 -1.49
CA ALA A 51 2.90 3.16 -1.88
C ALA A 51 2.14 3.12 -0.56
N LYS A 52 1.71 4.30 -0.07
CA LYS A 52 0.79 4.39 1.06
C LYS A 52 -0.27 3.37 0.69
N PRO A 53 -0.47 2.30 1.48
CA PRO A 53 -1.46 1.33 1.11
C PRO A 53 -2.71 2.15 0.88
N ALA A 54 -3.09 2.26 -0.38
CA ALA A 54 -4.39 2.79 -0.68
C ALA A 54 -5.29 1.89 0.14
N GLN A 55 -5.91 2.45 1.17
CA GLN A 55 -7.10 1.88 1.76
C GLN A 55 -8.11 1.91 0.61
N SER A 56 -7.89 1.03 -0.34
CA SER A 56 -8.94 0.67 -1.28
C SER A 56 -9.98 0.00 -0.41
N ASN A 57 -10.97 0.79 -0.01
CA ASN A 57 -12.31 0.31 0.27
C ASN A 57 -12.90 -0.30 -1.01
N SER A 58 -12.05 -0.75 -1.91
CA SER A 58 -12.40 -1.55 -3.06
C SER A 58 -12.85 -2.87 -2.49
N ALA A 59 -14.14 -3.11 -2.53
CA ALA A 59 -14.76 -4.37 -2.22
C ALA A 59 -13.90 -5.50 -2.81
N GLN A 60 -13.12 -6.17 -1.97
CA GLN A 60 -12.27 -7.26 -2.41
C GLN A 60 -13.19 -8.39 -2.84
N GLN A 61 -13.14 -8.69 -4.13
CA GLN A 61 -13.93 -9.77 -4.72
C GLN A 61 -13.04 -11.02 -4.77
N VAL A 62 -13.49 -12.09 -4.12
CA VAL A 62 -12.83 -13.39 -4.15
C VAL A 62 -13.75 -14.35 -4.86
N SER A 63 -13.34 -14.88 -6.00
CA SER A 63 -14.13 -15.81 -6.81
C SER A 63 -13.56 -17.22 -6.72
N GLY A 64 -14.46 -18.17 -6.43
CA GLY A 64 -14.27 -19.60 -6.65
C GLY A 64 -15.18 -20.08 -7.80
N GLN A 65 -15.04 -21.32 -8.20
CA GLN A 65 -15.89 -21.88 -9.28
C GLN A 65 -17.40 -21.87 -8.96
N GLN A 66 -17.75 -21.93 -7.66
CA GLN A 66 -19.14 -22.08 -7.22
C GLN A 66 -19.64 -20.90 -6.39
N VAL A 67 -18.77 -20.14 -5.76
CA VAL A 67 -19.13 -19.01 -4.89
C VAL A 67 -18.22 -17.82 -5.12
N GLU A 68 -18.76 -16.66 -4.81
CA GLU A 68 -18.05 -15.39 -4.88
C GLU A 68 -18.30 -14.61 -3.60
N LEU A 69 -17.22 -14.10 -3.01
CA LEU A 69 -17.28 -13.19 -1.86
C LEU A 69 -17.17 -11.75 -2.38
N ARG A 70 -18.07 -10.88 -1.93
CA ARG A 70 -18.12 -9.47 -2.30
C ARG A 70 -18.21 -8.60 -1.07
N ASP A 71 -17.92 -7.31 -1.26
CA ASP A 71 -18.14 -6.26 -0.26
C ASP A 71 -17.49 -6.57 1.09
N LEU A 72 -16.29 -7.17 1.05
CA LEU A 72 -15.53 -7.51 2.24
C LEU A 72 -15.17 -6.27 3.04
N ARG A 73 -15.51 -6.28 4.33
CA ARG A 73 -15.26 -5.19 5.26
C ARG A 73 -14.75 -5.74 6.57
N PRO A 74 -13.79 -5.06 7.22
CA PRO A 74 -13.47 -5.37 8.60
C PRO A 74 -14.67 -5.03 9.49
N GLY A 75 -15.09 -5.97 10.30
CA GLY A 75 -16.09 -5.78 11.35
C GLY A 75 -15.47 -5.24 12.63
N THR A 76 -16.29 -5.05 13.65
CA THR A 76 -15.82 -4.62 14.97
C THR A 76 -15.11 -5.80 15.63
N PRO A 77 -13.80 -5.68 15.97
CA PRO A 77 -13.09 -6.77 16.59
C PRO A 77 -13.68 -7.07 17.96
N SER A 78 -13.99 -8.33 18.23
CA SER A 78 -14.35 -8.80 19.56
C SER A 78 -13.11 -9.38 20.24
N ALA A 79 -12.82 -8.96 21.47
CA ALA A 79 -11.85 -9.56 22.40
C ALA A 79 -10.58 -10.20 21.80
N GLY A 80 -9.75 -9.41 21.10
CA GLY A 80 -8.46 -9.86 20.59
C GLY A 80 -8.47 -10.58 19.24
N GLY A 81 -9.63 -10.81 18.64
CA GLY A 81 -9.79 -11.38 17.33
C GLY A 81 -10.12 -10.33 16.25
N MET A 82 -10.38 -10.81 15.06
CA MET A 82 -10.82 -9.99 13.91
C MET A 82 -12.12 -10.57 13.36
N GLU A 83 -13.01 -9.69 12.94
CA GLU A 83 -14.23 -10.03 12.24
C GLU A 83 -14.20 -9.47 10.82
N LEU A 84 -14.60 -10.29 9.84
CA LEU A 84 -14.83 -9.85 8.46
C LEU A 84 -16.28 -10.09 8.11
N THR A 85 -16.91 -9.09 7.52
CA THR A 85 -18.27 -9.18 6.99
C THR A 85 -18.25 -9.01 5.48
N GLY A 86 -19.28 -9.53 4.82
CA GLY A 86 -19.44 -9.40 3.37
C GLY A 86 -20.66 -10.12 2.84
N ASN A 87 -20.71 -10.24 1.51
CA ASN A 87 -21.78 -10.92 0.80
C ASN A 87 -21.25 -12.18 0.10
N LEU A 88 -21.90 -13.32 0.33
CA LEU A 88 -21.64 -14.58 -0.36
C LEU A 88 -22.66 -14.75 -1.49
N VAL A 89 -22.21 -14.83 -2.72
CA VAL A 89 -23.01 -15.08 -3.91
C VAL A 89 -22.82 -16.53 -4.34
N ASN A 90 -23.90 -17.30 -4.36
CA ASN A 90 -23.89 -18.67 -4.88
C ASN A 90 -24.02 -18.65 -6.41
N LYS A 91 -22.93 -18.94 -7.11
CA LYS A 91 -22.89 -19.05 -8.58
C LYS A 91 -23.13 -20.47 -9.11
N SER A 92 -23.27 -21.44 -8.22
CA SER A 92 -23.55 -22.81 -8.62
C SER A 92 -25.01 -22.99 -9.01
N ASN A 93 -25.31 -24.12 -9.59
CA ASN A 93 -26.69 -24.50 -9.95
C ASN A 93 -27.43 -25.30 -8.87
N HIS A 94 -26.85 -25.39 -7.67
CA HIS A 94 -27.42 -26.09 -6.50
C HIS A 94 -27.29 -25.23 -5.23
N ALA A 95 -28.09 -25.62 -4.22
CA ALA A 95 -28.01 -24.94 -2.94
C ALA A 95 -26.65 -25.21 -2.23
N ILE A 96 -26.19 -24.25 -1.42
CA ILE A 96 -24.97 -24.33 -0.63
C ILE A 96 -25.32 -24.24 0.84
N THR A 97 -24.76 -25.12 1.66
CA THR A 97 -24.97 -25.16 3.13
C THR A 97 -23.79 -24.65 3.94
N GLY A 98 -22.65 -24.41 3.31
CA GLY A 98 -21.47 -23.87 3.97
C GLY A 98 -20.36 -23.57 2.99
N ALA A 99 -19.43 -22.74 3.42
CA ALA A 99 -18.18 -22.50 2.73
C ALA A 99 -17.07 -22.24 3.76
N THR A 100 -15.88 -22.76 3.46
CA THR A 100 -14.65 -22.54 4.25
C THR A 100 -13.72 -21.66 3.44
N VAL A 101 -13.15 -20.68 4.09
CA VAL A 101 -12.14 -19.79 3.51
C VAL A 101 -10.81 -19.96 4.20
N GLN A 102 -9.74 -19.75 3.46
CA GLN A 102 -8.40 -19.56 3.97
C GLN A 102 -8.07 -18.08 3.91
N ALA A 103 -7.63 -17.53 5.03
CA ALA A 103 -7.19 -16.15 5.17
C ALA A 103 -5.68 -16.13 5.41
N THR A 104 -4.92 -15.46 4.56
CA THR A 104 -3.48 -15.28 4.74
C THR A 104 -3.22 -13.85 5.21
N PHE A 105 -2.71 -13.74 6.44
CA PHE A 105 -2.28 -12.49 7.05
C PHE A 105 -0.87 -12.13 6.61
N ARG A 106 -0.62 -10.84 6.34
CA ARG A 106 0.69 -10.35 5.91
C ARG A 106 1.23 -9.26 6.82
N ASN A 107 2.55 -9.18 6.92
CA ASN A 107 3.22 -8.07 7.59
C ASN A 107 3.29 -6.81 6.68
N ILE A 108 3.88 -5.74 7.20
CA ILE A 108 4.07 -4.47 6.47
C ILE A 108 4.94 -4.59 5.21
N ASN A 109 5.77 -5.65 5.13
CA ASN A 109 6.63 -5.96 3.99
C ASN A 109 5.93 -6.86 2.94
N GLY A 110 4.65 -7.23 3.17
CA GLY A 110 3.89 -8.13 2.30
C GLY A 110 4.20 -9.62 2.47
N GLN A 111 5.04 -10.00 3.44
CA GLN A 111 5.35 -11.40 3.71
C GLN A 111 4.19 -12.06 4.44
N ALA A 112 3.86 -13.29 4.07
CA ALA A 112 2.85 -14.08 4.77
C ALA A 112 3.34 -14.43 6.18
N LEU A 113 2.51 -14.12 7.18
CA LEU A 113 2.75 -14.47 8.58
C LEU A 113 2.09 -15.80 8.92
N GLU A 114 0.80 -15.91 8.60
CA GLU A 114 -0.01 -17.06 8.96
C GLU A 114 -1.15 -17.24 7.95
N THR A 115 -1.59 -18.47 7.75
CA THR A 115 -2.78 -18.82 7.00
C THR A 115 -3.74 -19.57 7.89
N VAL A 116 -4.91 -19.00 8.11
CA VAL A 116 -5.95 -19.55 8.98
C VAL A 116 -7.14 -19.98 8.14
N SER A 117 -7.72 -21.15 8.42
CA SER A 117 -8.98 -21.58 7.84
C SER A 117 -10.14 -21.22 8.76
N SER A 118 -11.20 -20.64 8.21
CA SER A 118 -12.39 -20.31 8.96
C SER A 118 -13.65 -20.63 8.14
N GLU A 119 -14.70 -21.02 8.83
CA GLU A 119 -16.00 -21.24 8.22
C GLU A 119 -16.80 -19.94 8.16
N LEU A 120 -17.54 -19.77 7.05
CA LEU A 120 -18.45 -18.66 6.88
C LEU A 120 -19.71 -18.89 7.70
N SER A 121 -20.09 -17.92 8.49
CA SER A 121 -21.33 -17.91 9.26
C SER A 121 -22.30 -16.86 8.72
N PRO A 122 -23.62 -17.06 8.81
CA PRO A 122 -24.59 -16.00 8.49
C PRO A 122 -24.38 -14.78 9.39
N ALA A 123 -24.44 -13.57 8.83
CA ALA A 123 -24.45 -12.35 9.65
C ALA A 123 -25.70 -12.32 10.53
N GLN A 124 -25.58 -11.76 11.73
CA GLN A 124 -26.70 -11.65 12.68
C GLN A 124 -27.89 -10.93 12.04
N GLY A 125 -29.06 -11.57 12.09
CA GLY A 125 -30.31 -11.07 11.51
C GLY A 125 -30.74 -11.70 10.19
N THR A 126 -29.86 -12.45 9.50
CA THR A 126 -30.17 -13.05 8.20
C THR A 126 -30.48 -14.54 8.23
N GLY A 127 -30.46 -15.22 9.37
CA GLY A 127 -30.74 -16.66 9.43
C GLY A 127 -30.56 -17.36 10.77
N GLY A 128 -30.28 -16.65 11.83
CA GLY A 128 -30.12 -17.24 13.18
C GLY A 128 -28.82 -17.98 13.41
N VAL A 129 -28.67 -18.54 14.62
CA VAL A 129 -27.46 -19.15 15.19
C VAL A 129 -27.06 -20.47 14.50
N LEU A 130 -27.84 -21.00 13.57
CA LEU A 130 -27.68 -22.37 13.05
C LEU A 130 -26.86 -22.51 11.75
N GLY A 131 -26.15 -21.45 11.35
CA GLY A 131 -25.33 -21.48 10.12
C GLY A 131 -26.14 -21.61 8.83
N PHE A 132 -25.47 -21.69 7.69
CA PHE A 132 -26.13 -21.87 6.39
C PHE A 132 -26.78 -23.25 6.20
N ALA A 133 -26.45 -24.23 7.01
CA ALA A 133 -27.04 -25.56 6.96
C ALA A 133 -28.56 -25.52 7.24
N ALA A 134 -29.02 -24.68 8.18
CA ALA A 134 -30.44 -24.51 8.50
C ALA A 134 -31.21 -23.68 7.44
N ASN A 135 -30.52 -22.81 6.72
CA ASN A 135 -31.10 -21.99 5.65
C ASN A 135 -30.15 -21.93 4.45
N PRO A 136 -30.12 -22.97 3.59
CA PRO A 136 -29.20 -23.07 2.48
C PRO A 136 -29.33 -21.89 1.52
N ILE A 137 -28.20 -21.47 0.97
CA ILE A 137 -28.12 -20.41 -0.04
C ILE A 137 -28.47 -21.01 -1.38
N GLN A 138 -29.63 -20.64 -1.90
CA GLN A 138 -30.13 -21.14 -3.18
C GLN A 138 -29.22 -20.72 -4.34
N ALA A 139 -29.30 -21.46 -5.44
CA ALA A 139 -28.62 -21.12 -6.70
C ALA A 139 -28.93 -19.68 -7.11
N GLY A 140 -27.87 -18.88 -7.39
CA GLY A 140 -28.00 -17.47 -7.77
C GLY A 140 -28.30 -16.51 -6.62
N ALA A 141 -28.55 -17.01 -5.40
CA ALA A 141 -28.85 -16.17 -4.25
C ALA A 141 -27.62 -15.55 -3.63
N THR A 142 -27.83 -14.42 -2.96
CA THR A 142 -26.81 -13.70 -2.16
C THR A 142 -27.20 -13.72 -0.69
N ARG A 143 -26.22 -13.89 0.20
CA ARG A 143 -26.40 -13.85 1.66
C ARG A 143 -25.25 -13.11 2.31
N ASP A 144 -25.58 -12.34 3.36
CA ASP A 144 -24.61 -11.70 4.21
C ASP A 144 -23.94 -12.75 5.09
N PHE A 145 -22.64 -12.61 5.28
CA PHE A 145 -21.86 -13.52 6.10
C PHE A 145 -20.91 -12.75 7.03
N VAL A 146 -20.44 -13.47 8.02
CA VAL A 146 -19.38 -13.06 8.92
C VAL A 146 -18.33 -14.17 9.03
N ILE A 147 -17.07 -13.77 9.14
CA ILE A 147 -15.94 -14.64 9.47
C ILE A 147 -15.35 -14.15 10.77
N HIS A 148 -15.18 -15.05 11.73
CA HIS A 148 -14.53 -14.75 13.00
C HIS A 148 -13.13 -15.38 13.01
N PHE A 149 -12.11 -14.55 13.20
CA PHE A 149 -10.76 -14.99 13.50
C PHE A 149 -10.52 -14.80 14.99
N GLN A 150 -10.26 -15.89 15.71
CA GLN A 150 -10.11 -15.88 17.17
C GLN A 150 -8.87 -15.09 17.61
N HIS A 151 -7.85 -15.05 16.79
CA HIS A 151 -6.67 -14.23 17.02
C HIS A 151 -6.14 -13.66 15.69
N VAL A 152 -5.36 -12.63 15.81
CA VAL A 152 -4.64 -11.99 14.69
C VAL A 152 -3.15 -12.16 14.95
N PRO A 153 -2.36 -12.63 13.97
CA PRO A 153 -0.95 -12.86 14.16
C PRO A 153 -0.20 -11.57 14.49
N GLU A 154 0.79 -11.68 15.37
CA GLU A 154 1.66 -10.57 15.73
C GLU A 154 2.39 -10.04 14.49
N GLY A 155 2.49 -8.73 14.35
CA GLY A 155 3.12 -8.09 13.19
C GLY A 155 2.23 -7.97 11.94
N TRP A 156 0.95 -8.30 12.04
CA TRP A 156 0.00 -8.08 10.95
C TRP A 156 -0.11 -6.58 10.60
N ASN A 157 -0.21 -6.28 9.30
CA ASN A 157 -0.21 -4.91 8.78
C ASN A 157 -1.55 -4.16 8.93
N GLY A 158 -2.59 -4.79 9.49
CA GLY A 158 -3.92 -4.19 9.64
C GLY A 158 -4.78 -4.15 8.38
N ASN A 159 -4.28 -4.63 7.24
CA ASN A 159 -5.04 -4.69 5.99
C ASN A 159 -5.95 -5.92 5.95
N LEU A 160 -6.93 -5.93 5.03
CA LEU A 160 -7.70 -7.15 4.78
C LEU A 160 -6.75 -8.31 4.41
N PRO A 161 -6.88 -9.49 5.06
CA PRO A 161 -6.10 -10.66 4.70
C PRO A 161 -6.45 -11.13 3.29
N ASP A 162 -5.51 -11.79 2.63
CA ASP A 162 -5.80 -12.45 1.35
C ASP A 162 -6.73 -13.63 1.60
N LEU A 163 -7.91 -13.60 1.03
CA LEU A 163 -8.91 -14.65 1.17
C LEU A 163 -8.89 -15.60 -0.02
N ARG A 164 -9.05 -16.89 0.26
CA ARG A 164 -9.25 -17.93 -0.75
C ARG A 164 -10.34 -18.86 -0.29
N ILE A 165 -11.29 -19.18 -1.19
CA ILE A 165 -12.29 -20.21 -0.92
C ILE A 165 -11.60 -21.55 -0.97
N ALA A 166 -11.60 -22.28 0.15
CA ALA A 166 -10.97 -23.58 0.30
C ALA A 166 -11.94 -24.72 -0.02
N GLN A 167 -13.19 -24.60 0.47
CA GLN A 167 -14.21 -25.64 0.32
C GLN A 167 -15.60 -25.01 0.25
N VAL A 168 -16.48 -25.63 -0.51
CA VAL A 168 -17.91 -25.32 -0.55
C VAL A 168 -18.68 -26.59 -0.28
N SER A 169 -19.61 -26.54 0.67
CA SER A 169 -20.48 -27.67 1.04
C SER A 169 -21.81 -27.56 0.28
N PRO A 170 -22.11 -28.50 -0.62
CA PRO A 170 -23.39 -28.50 -1.32
C PRO A 170 -24.51 -28.87 -0.34
N GLY A 171 -25.68 -28.28 -0.54
CA GLY A 171 -26.90 -28.68 0.12
C GLY A 171 -27.32 -30.06 -0.42
N GLY A 172 -27.66 -30.97 0.49
CA GLY A 172 -28.27 -32.25 0.10
C GLY A 172 -29.59 -32.00 -0.65
N LYS A 173 -29.88 -32.92 -1.57
CA LYS A 173 -31.21 -33.01 -2.21
C LYS A 173 -32.25 -33.51 -1.22
#